data_a7ce14d8fd30831e48803741e2e437f7
#
_entry.id   a7ce14d8fd30831e48803741e2e437f7
#
_cell.length_a   1.000
_cell.length_b   1.000
_cell.length_c   1.000
_cell.angle_alpha   90.00
_cell.angle_beta   90.00
_cell.angle_gamma   90.00
#
_symmetry.space_group_name_H-M   'P 1'
#
loop_
_entity.id
_entity.type
_entity.pdbx_description
1 polymer ?
#
loop_
_entity_poly.entity_id
_entity_poly.type
_entity_poly.pdbx_seq_one_letter_code
_entity_poly.pdbx_strand_id
1 'polypeptide(L)'
;MRYSSNHKAETRQRIIGEASRRFRKDGIEGTGLVPLMKALGLTHGGFYAHFESKDALVQASLDAAAQQTLERWLPSADAAPRAVIDHYLSADHRDEPGEGCPLPTLAAELGLRGQPSATADAMVARMTALLADCRLAPAAGDEGIVALAAMVGALTLARAVSDRSASDAILTAVRGAMQPAEPEA
;
A
#
# COMPACT_ATOMS: atom_id res chain seq x y z
N MET A 1 31.39 11.45 19.66
CA MET A 1 29.94 11.70 19.78
C MET A 1 29.14 11.57 18.47
N ARG A 2 29.75 11.17 17.36
CA ARG A 2 29.07 10.96 16.06
C ARG A 2 28.30 9.63 15.97
N TYR A 3 28.61 8.67 16.85
CA TYR A 3 28.00 7.33 16.88
C TYR A 3 26.56 7.30 17.39
N SER A 4 26.16 8.23 18.26
CA SER A 4 24.82 8.19 18.89
C SER A 4 23.68 8.72 17.98
N SER A 5 23.96 9.68 17.09
CA SER A 5 22.96 10.22 16.18
C SER A 5 22.62 9.25 15.04
N ASN A 6 23.61 8.53 14.53
CA ASN A 6 23.39 7.53 13.48
C ASN A 6 22.57 6.35 14.00
N HIS A 7 22.89 5.86 15.20
CA HIS A 7 22.16 4.76 15.84
C HIS A 7 20.70 5.13 16.14
N LYS A 8 20.42 6.38 16.55
CA LYS A 8 19.05 6.87 16.76
C LYS A 8 18.26 6.89 15.45
N ALA A 9 18.87 7.34 14.35
CA ALA A 9 18.27 7.36 13.03
C ALA A 9 18.00 5.94 12.51
N GLU A 10 18.95 5.04 12.63
CA GLU A 10 18.79 3.63 12.23
C GLU A 10 17.67 2.94 13.01
N THR A 11 17.61 3.15 14.33
CA THR A 11 16.54 2.61 15.17
C THR A 11 15.18 3.16 14.76
N ARG A 12 15.10 4.47 14.46
CA ARG A 12 13.87 5.09 13.96
C ARG A 12 13.41 4.45 12.65
N GLN A 13 14.32 4.20 11.71
CA GLN A 13 13.99 3.55 10.44
C GLN A 13 13.52 2.10 10.65
N ARG A 14 14.12 1.36 11.57
CA ARG A 14 13.67 0.00 11.92
C ARG A 14 12.26 0.01 12.48
N ILE A 15 11.92 0.99 13.33
CA ILE A 15 10.56 1.14 13.88
C ILE A 15 9.56 1.46 12.75
N ILE A 16 9.90 2.38 11.84
CA ILE A 16 9.06 2.73 10.68
C ILE A 16 8.83 1.49 9.80
N GLY A 17 9.87 0.74 9.46
CA GLY A 17 9.75 -0.43 8.60
C GLY A 17 8.85 -1.52 9.19
N GLU A 18 9.05 -1.85 10.47
CA GLU A 18 8.20 -2.84 11.15
C GLU A 18 6.75 -2.34 11.31
N ALA A 19 6.56 -1.07 11.64
CA ALA A 19 5.24 -0.47 11.74
C ALA A 19 4.52 -0.43 10.38
N SER A 20 5.21 -0.03 9.32
CA SER A 20 4.70 -0.02 7.94
C SER A 20 4.18 -1.39 7.54
N ARG A 21 4.95 -2.45 7.81
CA ARG A 21 4.55 -3.83 7.51
C ARG A 21 3.31 -4.27 8.31
N ARG A 22 3.28 -3.97 9.60
CA ARG A 22 2.14 -4.33 10.47
C ARG A 22 0.88 -3.55 10.14
N PHE A 23 1.00 -2.25 9.92
CA PHE A 23 -0.16 -1.43 9.55
C PHE A 23 -0.80 -1.88 8.24
N ARG A 24 0.01 -2.29 7.25
CA ARG A 24 -0.53 -2.85 5.99
C ARG A 24 -1.20 -4.20 6.19
N LYS A 25 -0.70 -5.03 7.12
CA LYS A 25 -1.23 -6.37 7.38
C LYS A 25 -2.40 -6.37 8.36
N ASP A 26 -2.23 -5.72 9.50
CA ASP A 26 -3.09 -5.85 10.67
C ASP A 26 -3.95 -4.59 10.92
N GLY A 27 -3.72 -3.52 10.13
CA GLY A 27 -4.34 -2.22 10.33
C GLY A 27 -3.70 -1.39 11.44
N ILE A 28 -4.11 -0.13 11.55
CA ILE A 28 -3.61 0.80 12.57
C ILE A 28 -4.12 0.41 13.95
N GLU A 29 -5.41 0.06 14.04
CA GLU A 29 -6.03 -0.33 15.31
C GLU A 29 -5.55 -1.70 15.78
N GLY A 30 -5.34 -2.65 14.86
CA GLY A 30 -4.81 -3.98 15.16
C GLY A 30 -3.34 -3.97 15.61
N THR A 31 -2.60 -2.88 15.36
CA THR A 31 -1.18 -2.77 15.68
C THR A 31 -0.94 -2.05 17.00
N GLY A 32 -0.60 -2.80 18.05
CA GLY A 32 -0.21 -2.26 19.35
C GLY A 32 1.27 -1.82 19.40
N LEU A 33 1.57 -0.72 20.09
CA LEU A 33 2.94 -0.22 20.25
C LEU A 33 3.83 -1.19 21.06
N VAL A 34 3.29 -1.83 22.09
CA VAL A 34 4.06 -2.76 22.92
C VAL A 34 4.54 -3.98 22.12
N PRO A 35 3.67 -4.71 21.39
CA PRO A 35 4.09 -5.82 20.54
C PRO A 35 5.07 -5.38 19.43
N LEU A 36 4.86 -4.19 18.85
CA LEU A 36 5.74 -3.64 17.82
C LEU A 36 7.16 -3.42 18.35
N MET A 37 7.31 -2.70 19.47
CA MET A 37 8.60 -2.42 20.06
C MET A 37 9.30 -3.69 20.55
N LYS A 38 8.55 -4.63 21.12
CA LYS A 38 9.08 -5.92 21.55
C LYS A 38 9.66 -6.73 20.39
N ALA A 39 9.02 -6.72 19.22
CA ALA A 39 9.51 -7.43 18.04
C ALA A 39 10.87 -6.91 17.56
N LEU A 40 11.18 -5.64 17.85
CA LEU A 40 12.46 -5.00 17.54
C LEU A 40 13.51 -5.13 18.65
N GLY A 41 13.18 -5.80 19.76
CA GLY A 41 14.03 -5.87 20.95
C GLY A 41 14.12 -4.55 21.73
N LEU A 42 13.11 -3.68 21.59
CA LEU A 42 13.06 -2.36 22.20
C LEU A 42 11.99 -2.32 23.31
N THR A 43 12.17 -1.41 24.27
CA THR A 43 11.17 -1.17 25.32
C THR A 43 10.06 -0.24 24.82
N HIS A 44 8.84 -0.36 25.37
CA HIS A 44 7.75 0.57 25.07
C HIS A 44 8.14 2.03 25.37
N GLY A 45 8.82 2.29 26.49
CA GLY A 45 9.30 3.64 26.84
C GLY A 45 10.28 4.23 25.81
N GLY A 46 11.06 3.37 25.15
CA GLY A 46 11.99 3.77 24.08
C GLY A 46 11.28 4.31 22.83
N PHE A 47 9.99 4.02 22.65
CA PHE A 47 9.19 4.56 21.55
C PHE A 47 9.19 6.10 21.54
N TYR A 48 8.95 6.71 22.70
CA TYR A 48 8.84 8.16 22.83
C TYR A 48 10.15 8.94 22.61
N ALA A 49 11.29 8.24 22.54
CA ALA A 49 12.55 8.83 22.10
C ALA A 49 12.61 9.08 20.57
N HIS A 50 11.70 8.45 19.81
CA HIS A 50 11.67 8.48 18.33
C HIS A 50 10.41 9.10 17.75
N PHE A 51 9.25 8.98 18.42
CA PHE A 51 7.94 9.45 17.96
C PHE A 51 7.16 10.08 19.11
N GLU A 52 6.51 11.20 18.85
CA GLU A 52 5.69 11.93 19.82
C GLU A 52 4.36 11.20 20.10
N SER A 53 3.84 10.48 19.12
CA SER A 53 2.56 9.77 19.20
C SER A 53 2.49 8.56 18.25
N LYS A 54 1.49 7.72 18.44
CA LYS A 54 1.17 6.64 17.48
C LYS A 54 0.82 7.23 16.11
N ASP A 55 0.11 8.36 16.06
CA ASP A 55 -0.27 9.01 14.79
C ASP A 55 0.96 9.53 14.03
N ALA A 56 1.97 10.05 14.72
CA ALA A 56 3.25 10.41 14.09
C ALA A 56 3.97 9.20 13.49
N LEU A 57 3.90 8.03 14.14
CA LEU A 57 4.41 6.79 13.58
C LEU A 57 3.57 6.31 12.39
N VAL A 58 2.24 6.40 12.48
CA VAL A 58 1.33 6.03 11.37
C VAL A 58 1.67 6.84 10.13
N GLN A 59 1.80 8.17 10.26
CA GLN A 59 2.15 9.04 9.14
C GLN A 59 3.51 8.65 8.52
N ALA A 60 4.56 8.52 9.33
CA ALA A 60 5.89 8.14 8.85
C ALA A 60 5.90 6.75 8.19
N SER A 61 5.08 5.83 8.69
CA SER A 61 4.96 4.47 8.14
C SER A 61 4.15 4.44 6.83
N LEU A 62 3.14 5.29 6.70
CA LEU A 62 2.38 5.46 5.48
C LEU A 62 3.26 6.07 4.37
N ASP A 63 4.05 7.10 4.70
CA ASP A 63 5.01 7.70 3.77
C ASP A 63 6.01 6.65 3.25
N ALA A 64 6.58 5.86 4.15
CA ALA A 64 7.52 4.80 3.80
C ALA A 64 6.84 3.70 2.94
N ALA A 65 5.62 3.29 3.29
CA ALA A 65 4.87 2.30 2.52
C ALA A 65 4.53 2.81 1.11
N ALA A 66 4.10 4.06 0.99
CA ALA A 66 3.78 4.69 -0.29
C ALA A 66 5.02 4.76 -1.19
N GLN A 67 6.16 5.21 -0.63
CA GLN A 67 7.42 5.28 -1.36
C GLN A 67 7.88 3.90 -1.83
N GLN A 68 7.90 2.89 -0.95
CA GLN A 68 8.29 1.52 -1.30
C GLN A 68 7.38 0.92 -2.38
N THR A 69 6.07 1.16 -2.29
CA THR A 69 5.10 0.68 -3.27
C THR A 69 5.36 1.32 -4.63
N LEU A 70 5.54 2.63 -4.67
CA LEU A 70 5.80 3.35 -5.92
C LEU A 70 7.15 2.95 -6.55
N GLU A 71 8.21 2.80 -5.75
CA GLU A 71 9.51 2.34 -6.23
C GLU A 71 9.46 0.92 -6.80
N ARG A 72 8.70 0.03 -6.17
CA ARG A 72 8.56 -1.38 -6.61
C ARG A 72 7.71 -1.52 -7.87
N TRP A 73 6.68 -0.68 -8.01
CA TRP A 73 5.65 -0.82 -9.06
C TRP A 73 5.74 0.21 -10.17
N LEU A 74 6.50 1.30 -9.97
CA LEU A 74 6.85 2.16 -11.10
C LEU A 74 7.69 1.31 -12.06
N PRO A 75 7.20 1.09 -13.28
CA PRO A 75 7.96 0.33 -14.26
C PRO A 75 9.34 0.97 -14.42
N SER A 76 10.38 0.14 -14.48
CA SER A 76 11.59 0.56 -15.19
C SER A 76 11.14 1.07 -16.55
N ALA A 77 11.83 2.05 -17.12
CA ALA A 77 11.45 2.70 -18.37
C ALA A 77 11.02 1.75 -19.51
N ASP A 78 11.38 0.46 -19.40
CA ASP A 78 11.10 -0.61 -20.36
C ASP A 78 9.94 -1.55 -19.97
N ALA A 79 9.31 -1.37 -18.78
CA ALA A 79 8.23 -2.26 -18.36
C ALA A 79 6.89 -1.81 -18.97
N ALA A 80 6.16 -2.76 -19.54
CA ALA A 80 4.83 -2.48 -20.06
C ALA A 80 3.92 -1.98 -18.93
N PRO A 81 3.13 -0.91 -19.14
CA PRO A 81 2.19 -0.37 -18.15
C PRO A 81 1.27 -1.44 -17.53
N ARG A 82 0.92 -2.46 -18.33
CA ARG A 82 0.15 -3.63 -17.92
C ARG A 82 0.78 -4.42 -16.76
N ALA A 83 2.10 -4.44 -16.66
CA ALA A 83 2.79 -5.19 -15.61
C ALA A 83 2.39 -4.72 -14.20
N VAL A 84 2.03 -3.45 -14.03
CA VAL A 84 1.53 -2.90 -12.75
C VAL A 84 0.21 -3.56 -12.36
N ILE A 85 -0.73 -3.70 -13.31
CA ILE A 85 -2.04 -4.31 -13.09
C ILE A 85 -1.88 -5.80 -12.75
N ASP A 86 -1.07 -6.51 -13.54
CA ASP A 86 -0.85 -7.95 -13.36
C ASP A 86 -0.18 -8.25 -12.01
N HIS A 87 0.78 -7.43 -11.60
CA HIS A 87 1.41 -7.54 -10.28
C HIS A 87 0.43 -7.18 -9.16
N TYR A 88 -0.32 -6.07 -9.31
CA TYR A 88 -1.27 -5.64 -8.29
C TYR A 88 -2.36 -6.67 -8.02
N LEU A 89 -2.91 -7.27 -9.08
CA LEU A 89 -3.99 -8.26 -9.03
C LEU A 89 -3.43 -9.71 -9.03
N SER A 90 -2.25 -9.91 -8.44
CA SER A 90 -1.64 -11.22 -8.29
C SER A 90 -2.01 -11.89 -6.95
N ALA A 91 -1.88 -13.22 -6.92
CA ALA A 91 -2.01 -13.99 -5.68
C ALA A 91 -0.93 -13.60 -4.65
N ASP A 92 0.30 -13.34 -5.10
CA ASP A 92 1.41 -12.96 -4.22
C ASP A 92 1.10 -11.64 -3.49
N HIS A 93 0.58 -10.62 -4.21
CA HIS A 93 0.18 -9.36 -3.58
C HIS A 93 -1.01 -9.53 -2.61
N ARG A 94 -1.95 -10.44 -2.92
CA ARG A 94 -3.04 -10.77 -2.00
C ARG A 94 -2.51 -11.41 -0.72
N ASP A 95 -1.60 -12.37 -0.83
CA ASP A 95 -1.17 -13.23 0.26
C ASP A 95 -0.10 -12.57 1.15
N GLU A 96 0.58 -11.52 0.65
CA GLU A 96 1.61 -10.75 1.36
C GLU A 96 1.19 -9.29 1.64
N PRO A 97 0.11 -9.06 2.44
CA PRO A 97 -0.41 -7.71 2.67
C PRO A 97 0.61 -6.75 3.29
N GLY A 98 1.52 -7.26 4.12
CA GLY A 98 2.56 -6.46 4.77
C GLY A 98 3.59 -5.85 3.82
N GLU A 99 3.74 -6.43 2.62
CA GLU A 99 4.68 -5.96 1.58
C GLU A 99 3.98 -5.26 0.41
N GLY A 100 2.64 -5.23 0.43
CA GLY A 100 1.81 -4.71 -0.65
C GLY A 100 1.48 -3.21 -0.52
N CYS A 101 0.52 -2.79 -1.38
CA CYS A 101 -0.03 -1.44 -1.34
C CYS A 101 -0.72 -1.15 0.00
N PRO A 102 -0.48 0.02 0.62
CA PRO A 102 -1.15 0.39 1.85
C PRO A 102 -2.64 0.73 1.67
N LEU A 103 -3.08 1.12 0.48
CA LEU A 103 -4.44 1.61 0.23
C LEU A 103 -5.54 0.62 0.65
N PRO A 104 -5.48 -0.69 0.35
CA PRO A 104 -6.54 -1.63 0.71
C PRO A 104 -6.86 -1.67 2.21
N THR A 105 -5.86 -1.52 3.06
CA THR A 105 -6.03 -1.54 4.51
C THR A 105 -6.17 -0.14 5.09
N LEU A 106 -5.25 0.77 4.75
CA LEU A 106 -5.15 2.05 5.45
C LEU A 106 -6.13 3.10 4.93
N ALA A 107 -6.52 3.09 3.64
CA ALA A 107 -7.49 4.04 3.13
C ALA A 107 -8.86 3.89 3.81
N ALA A 108 -9.30 2.65 4.03
CA ALA A 108 -10.56 2.37 4.73
C ALA A 108 -10.51 2.86 6.18
N GLU A 109 -9.42 2.58 6.91
CA GLU A 109 -9.28 3.03 8.30
C GLU A 109 -9.17 4.55 8.42
N LEU A 110 -8.40 5.21 7.54
CA LEU A 110 -8.29 6.68 7.52
C LEU A 110 -9.65 7.33 7.24
N GLY A 111 -10.41 6.77 6.28
CA GLY A 111 -11.76 7.23 5.97
C GLY A 111 -12.72 7.08 7.15
N LEU A 112 -12.72 5.93 7.84
CA LEU A 112 -13.56 5.69 9.02
C LEU A 112 -13.21 6.61 10.20
N ARG A 113 -11.93 6.96 10.36
CA ARG A 113 -11.45 7.89 11.39
C ARG A 113 -11.70 9.36 11.05
N GLY A 114 -12.15 9.67 9.82
CA GLY A 114 -12.25 11.05 9.34
C GLY A 114 -10.89 11.77 9.33
N GLN A 115 -9.82 11.06 9.10
CA GLN A 115 -8.44 11.58 9.10
C GLN A 115 -7.81 11.42 7.71
N PRO A 116 -8.18 12.27 6.72
CA PRO A 116 -7.53 12.27 5.42
C PRO A 116 -6.04 12.56 5.58
N SER A 117 -5.24 12.00 4.66
CA SER A 117 -3.78 12.08 4.73
C SER A 117 -3.23 12.60 3.42
N ALA A 118 -2.39 13.65 3.49
CA ALA A 118 -1.69 14.17 2.31
C ALA A 118 -0.85 13.09 1.58
N THR A 119 -0.34 12.11 2.32
CA THR A 119 0.38 10.97 1.73
C THR A 119 -0.57 10.06 0.94
N ALA A 120 -1.78 9.81 1.46
CA ALA A 120 -2.81 9.05 0.74
C ALA A 120 -3.24 9.82 -0.52
N ASP A 121 -3.43 11.14 -0.43
CA ASP A 121 -3.75 12.00 -1.57
C ASP A 121 -2.68 11.90 -2.66
N ALA A 122 -1.41 12.06 -2.28
CA ALA A 122 -0.28 11.97 -3.20
C ALA A 122 -0.17 10.58 -3.84
N MET A 123 -0.40 9.52 -3.06
CA MET A 123 -0.35 8.14 -3.56
C MET A 123 -1.49 7.86 -4.54
N VAL A 124 -2.72 8.26 -4.20
CA VAL A 124 -3.88 8.14 -5.10
C VAL A 124 -3.61 8.89 -6.41
N ALA A 125 -3.16 10.14 -6.34
CA ALA A 125 -2.86 10.93 -7.54
C ALA A 125 -1.80 10.28 -8.43
N ARG A 126 -0.69 9.78 -7.85
CA ARG A 126 0.38 9.12 -8.62
C ARG A 126 -0.06 7.80 -9.23
N MET A 127 -0.79 6.98 -8.47
CA MET A 127 -1.30 5.70 -8.99
C MET A 127 -2.34 5.91 -10.09
N THR A 128 -3.22 6.91 -9.93
CA THR A 128 -4.20 7.29 -10.96
C THR A 128 -3.51 7.71 -12.24
N ALA A 129 -2.50 8.59 -12.16
CA ALA A 129 -1.74 9.03 -13.33
C ALA A 129 -1.04 7.85 -14.04
N LEU A 130 -0.39 6.97 -13.27
CA LEU A 130 0.26 5.77 -13.83
C LEU A 130 -0.73 4.86 -14.56
N LEU A 131 -1.93 4.67 -14.00
CA LEU A 131 -2.95 3.82 -14.60
C LEU A 131 -3.62 4.45 -15.81
N ALA A 132 -3.74 5.79 -15.86
CA ALA A 132 -4.22 6.51 -17.04
C ALA A 132 -3.31 6.28 -18.26
N ASP A 133 -1.98 6.20 -18.05
CA ASP A 133 -1.02 5.89 -19.11
C ASP A 133 -1.17 4.45 -19.66
N CYS A 134 -1.86 3.57 -18.95
CA CYS A 134 -2.12 2.19 -19.38
C CYS A 134 -3.18 2.08 -20.51
N ARG A 135 -3.85 3.16 -20.87
CA ARG A 135 -4.89 3.23 -21.92
C ARG A 135 -5.92 2.11 -21.81
N LEU A 136 -6.55 2.01 -20.63
CA LEU A 136 -7.55 0.99 -20.37
C LEU A 136 -8.88 1.35 -21.04
N ALA A 137 -9.59 0.37 -21.59
CA ALA A 137 -10.93 0.57 -22.13
C ALA A 137 -11.99 0.56 -20.99
N PRO A 138 -13.11 1.33 -21.14
CA PRO A 138 -13.40 2.35 -22.13
C PRO A 138 -12.80 3.71 -21.77
N ALA A 139 -12.31 4.44 -22.80
CA ALA A 139 -11.72 5.77 -22.66
C ALA A 139 -12.78 6.83 -22.34
N ALA A 140 -12.89 7.22 -21.07
CA ALA A 140 -13.84 8.25 -20.61
C ALA A 140 -13.16 9.42 -19.85
N GLY A 141 -11.84 9.46 -19.78
CA GLY A 141 -11.07 10.51 -19.08
C GLY A 141 -10.81 10.23 -17.60
N ASP A 142 -11.56 9.33 -16.96
CA ASP A 142 -11.42 8.96 -15.54
C ASP A 142 -10.85 7.52 -15.35
N GLU A 143 -10.25 6.99 -16.38
CA GLU A 143 -9.81 5.58 -16.44
C GLU A 143 -8.87 5.21 -15.31
N GLY A 144 -7.91 6.08 -15.00
CA GLY A 144 -6.96 5.83 -13.93
C GLY A 144 -7.60 5.74 -12.56
N ILE A 145 -8.61 6.58 -12.26
CA ILE A 145 -9.35 6.56 -11.00
C ILE A 145 -10.20 5.29 -10.91
N VAL A 146 -10.93 4.97 -11.98
CA VAL A 146 -11.77 3.77 -12.06
C VAL A 146 -10.92 2.51 -11.90
N ALA A 147 -9.79 2.45 -12.60
CA ALA A 147 -8.84 1.34 -12.51
C ALA A 147 -8.29 1.19 -11.07
N LEU A 148 -7.84 2.27 -10.46
CA LEU A 148 -7.34 2.24 -9.09
C LEU A 148 -8.41 1.76 -8.10
N ALA A 149 -9.62 2.30 -8.19
CA ALA A 149 -10.72 1.91 -7.32
C ALA A 149 -11.09 0.43 -7.47
N ALA A 150 -11.14 -0.07 -8.72
CA ALA A 150 -11.41 -1.47 -9.00
C ALA A 150 -10.30 -2.39 -8.49
N MET A 151 -9.02 -2.03 -8.68
CA MET A 151 -7.87 -2.78 -8.20
C MET A 151 -7.84 -2.86 -6.66
N VAL A 152 -8.00 -1.73 -5.98
CA VAL A 152 -8.06 -1.67 -4.50
C VAL A 152 -9.24 -2.48 -3.98
N GLY A 153 -10.43 -2.31 -4.59
CA GLY A 153 -11.64 -3.04 -4.24
C GLY A 153 -11.48 -4.56 -4.45
N ALA A 154 -10.97 -4.97 -5.61
CA ALA A 154 -10.72 -6.39 -5.91
C ALA A 154 -9.78 -7.06 -4.90
N LEU A 155 -8.66 -6.38 -4.58
CA LEU A 155 -7.70 -6.90 -3.61
C LEU A 155 -8.28 -6.99 -2.20
N THR A 156 -9.06 -5.98 -1.79
CA THR A 156 -9.75 -5.96 -0.50
C THR A 156 -10.76 -7.11 -0.40
N LEU A 157 -11.59 -7.30 -1.42
CA LEU A 157 -12.57 -8.38 -1.47
C LEU A 157 -11.89 -9.76 -1.51
N ALA A 158 -10.84 -9.92 -2.33
CA ALA A 158 -10.11 -11.17 -2.44
C ALA A 158 -9.43 -11.59 -1.12
N ARG A 159 -9.05 -10.63 -0.29
CA ARG A 159 -8.52 -10.89 1.08
C ARG A 159 -9.60 -11.19 2.11
N ALA A 160 -10.82 -10.70 1.87
CA ALA A 160 -11.93 -10.84 2.82
C ALA A 160 -12.68 -12.18 2.69
N VAL A 161 -12.71 -12.79 1.52
CA VAL A 161 -13.42 -14.06 1.30
C VAL A 161 -12.59 -15.25 1.77
N SER A 162 -13.25 -16.25 2.38
CA SER A 162 -12.60 -17.46 2.86
C SER A 162 -12.37 -18.53 1.77
N ASP A 163 -13.21 -18.51 0.73
CA ASP A 163 -13.08 -19.43 -0.40
C ASP A 163 -11.96 -18.96 -1.34
N ARG A 164 -10.92 -19.76 -1.47
CA ARG A 164 -9.77 -19.48 -2.32
C ARG A 164 -10.15 -19.36 -3.80
N SER A 165 -11.08 -20.17 -4.28
CA SER A 165 -11.55 -20.14 -5.66
C SER A 165 -12.29 -18.83 -5.96
N ALA A 166 -13.17 -18.39 -5.05
CA ALA A 166 -13.82 -17.09 -5.15
C ALA A 166 -12.82 -15.93 -5.10
N SER A 167 -11.82 -16.03 -4.23
CA SER A 167 -10.72 -15.05 -4.12
C SER A 167 -9.95 -14.92 -5.44
N ASP A 168 -9.55 -16.03 -6.04
CA ASP A 168 -8.84 -16.05 -7.31
C ASP A 168 -9.71 -15.55 -8.48
N ALA A 169 -11.01 -15.88 -8.47
CA ALA A 169 -11.97 -15.42 -9.46
C ALA A 169 -12.14 -13.88 -9.44
N ILE A 170 -12.17 -13.25 -8.24
CA ILE A 170 -12.24 -11.79 -8.09
C ILE A 170 -11.05 -11.12 -8.78
N LEU A 171 -9.84 -11.56 -8.45
CA LEU A 171 -8.61 -10.98 -9.03
C LEU A 171 -8.57 -11.18 -10.55
N THR A 172 -8.94 -12.36 -11.02
CA THR A 172 -8.93 -12.71 -12.45
C THR A 172 -9.96 -11.89 -13.24
N ALA A 173 -11.17 -11.73 -12.70
CA ALA A 173 -12.24 -10.97 -13.35
C ALA A 173 -11.86 -9.50 -13.54
N VAL A 174 -11.36 -8.86 -12.47
CA VAL A 174 -10.98 -7.44 -12.55
C VAL A 174 -9.75 -7.26 -13.44
N ARG A 175 -8.74 -8.12 -13.35
CA ARG A 175 -7.58 -8.10 -14.24
C ARG A 175 -7.98 -8.29 -15.72
N GLY A 176 -8.95 -9.17 -16.00
CA GLY A 176 -9.48 -9.40 -17.34
C GLY A 176 -10.26 -8.18 -17.89
N ALA A 177 -11.02 -7.49 -17.03
CA ALA A 177 -11.76 -6.29 -17.41
C ALA A 177 -10.85 -5.08 -17.70
N MET A 178 -9.61 -5.09 -17.21
CA MET A 178 -8.61 -4.05 -17.43
C MET A 178 -7.71 -4.35 -18.65
N GLN A 179 -8.28 -4.85 -19.73
CA GLN A 179 -7.54 -5.03 -20.98
C GLN A 179 -7.30 -3.67 -21.65
N PRO A 180 -6.14 -3.45 -22.29
CA PRO A 180 -5.96 -2.29 -23.16
C PRO A 180 -7.05 -2.27 -24.23
N ALA A 181 -7.50 -1.06 -24.61
CA ALA A 181 -8.34 -0.93 -25.82
C ALA A 181 -7.56 -1.49 -27.00
N GLU A 182 -8.19 -2.37 -27.80
CA GLU A 182 -7.59 -2.78 -29.07
C GLU A 182 -7.40 -1.53 -29.95
N PRO A 183 -6.25 -1.37 -30.61
CA PRO A 183 -6.08 -0.27 -31.54
C PRO A 183 -7.20 -0.38 -32.60
N GLU A 184 -7.95 0.70 -32.79
CA GLU A 184 -8.91 0.79 -33.90
C GLU A 184 -8.17 0.49 -35.21
N ALA A 185 -8.64 -0.51 -35.94
CA ALA A 185 -8.07 -0.97 -37.20
C ALA A 185 -8.28 0.04 -38.34
#